data_ea177288364fcff35656f2db8b1dbbaa
#
_entry.id   ea177288364fcff35656f2db8b1dbbaa
#
_cell.length_a   1.000
_cell.length_b   1.000
_cell.length_c   1.000
_cell.angle_alpha   90.00
_cell.angle_beta   90.00
_cell.angle_gamma   90.00
#
_symmetry.space_group_name_H-M   'P 1'
#
loop_
_entity.id
_entity.type
_entity.pdbx_description
1 polymer ?
#
loop_
_entity_poly.entity_id
_entity_poly.type
_entity_poly.pdbx_seq_one_letter_code
_entity_poly.pdbx_strand_id
1 'polypeptide(L)'
;VSALRFLFAATLGRKDLARALVIIRYRRKLPDVLSVEEAAQLLEAAPGIKYKAALSVAYGAGLRVSEVAHLKVDDIDSTRMLIRVEQGKGGKDRNAMLSPQLLELLRMWWREGKRRNVMLPHGWLFPGRSYTDPVSTRQLHRAVQEAAEAAGIRKRVSPHTLRHSFA
;
A
#
# COMPACT_ATOMS: atom_id res chain seq x y z
N VAL A 1 0.98 -19.99 -18.06
CA VAL A 1 0.54 -21.14 -18.91
C VAL A 1 -0.24 -20.66 -20.12
N SER A 2 -1.14 -19.64 -20.00
CA SER A 2 -1.91 -19.12 -21.16
C SER A 2 -1.00 -18.59 -22.27
N ALA A 3 0.03 -17.79 -21.92
CA ALA A 3 0.99 -17.26 -22.90
C ALA A 3 1.77 -18.37 -23.62
N LEU A 4 2.22 -19.41 -22.88
CA LEU A 4 2.90 -20.55 -23.48
C LEU A 4 1.98 -21.39 -24.39
N ARG A 5 0.73 -21.57 -23.98
CA ARG A 5 -0.26 -22.24 -24.83
C ARG A 5 -0.49 -21.48 -26.12
N PHE A 6 -0.62 -20.16 -26.04
CA PHE A 6 -0.75 -19.30 -27.20
C PHE A 6 0.49 -19.39 -28.10
N LEU A 7 1.69 -19.30 -27.54
CA LEU A 7 2.93 -19.44 -28.28
C LEU A 7 3.00 -20.78 -29.03
N PHE A 8 2.74 -21.89 -28.37
CA PHE A 8 2.81 -23.20 -29.00
C PHE A 8 1.69 -23.43 -30.01
N ALA A 9 0.45 -23.03 -29.69
CA ALA A 9 -0.68 -23.29 -30.54
C ALA A 9 -0.80 -22.33 -31.75
N ALA A 10 -0.60 -21.02 -31.50
CA ALA A 10 -0.81 -19.98 -32.51
C ALA A 10 0.46 -19.61 -33.27
N THR A 11 1.61 -19.48 -32.56
CA THR A 11 2.85 -19.00 -33.19
C THR A 11 3.66 -20.14 -33.80
N LEU A 12 3.78 -21.29 -33.09
CA LEU A 12 4.60 -22.41 -33.54
C LEU A 12 3.78 -23.55 -34.19
N GLY A 13 2.47 -23.46 -34.23
CA GLY A 13 1.58 -24.49 -34.81
C GLY A 13 1.61 -25.83 -34.02
N ARG A 14 2.33 -25.92 -32.91
CA ARG A 14 2.58 -27.15 -32.14
C ARG A 14 1.46 -27.37 -31.12
N LYS A 15 0.28 -27.74 -31.60
CA LYS A 15 -0.89 -28.05 -30.75
C LYS A 15 -0.65 -29.23 -29.78
N ASP A 16 0.22 -30.15 -30.14
CA ASP A 16 0.69 -31.27 -29.29
C ASP A 16 1.34 -30.74 -28.01
N LEU A 17 2.31 -29.84 -28.11
CA LEU A 17 2.98 -29.23 -26.97
C LEU A 17 2.04 -28.35 -26.13
N ALA A 18 1.13 -27.63 -26.78
CA ALA A 18 0.14 -26.84 -26.08
C ALA A 18 -0.81 -27.69 -25.22
N ARG A 19 -1.14 -28.92 -25.65
CA ARG A 19 -1.95 -29.88 -24.89
C ARG A 19 -1.17 -30.53 -23.75
N ALA A 20 0.13 -30.78 -23.93
CA ALA A 20 1.01 -31.35 -22.92
C ALA A 20 1.27 -30.40 -21.73
N LEU A 21 0.97 -29.10 -21.88
CA LEU A 21 1.12 -28.13 -20.78
C LEU A 21 0.10 -28.39 -19.67
N VAL A 22 0.58 -28.94 -18.57
CA VAL A 22 -0.22 -29.17 -17.36
C VAL A 22 -0.27 -27.89 -16.53
N ILE A 23 -1.48 -27.47 -16.15
CA ILE A 23 -1.67 -26.39 -15.19
C ILE A 23 -1.55 -26.97 -13.79
N ILE A 24 -0.39 -26.79 -13.15
CA ILE A 24 -0.24 -27.13 -11.74
C ILE A 24 -1.03 -26.09 -10.93
N ARG A 25 -2.17 -26.50 -10.38
CA ARG A 25 -2.94 -25.66 -9.45
C ARG A 25 -2.27 -25.72 -8.09
N TYR A 26 -1.48 -24.69 -7.76
CA TYR A 26 -1.01 -24.51 -6.39
C TYR A 26 -2.21 -24.22 -5.48
N ARG A 27 -2.28 -24.91 -4.34
CA ARG A 27 -3.23 -24.53 -3.29
C ARG A 27 -2.91 -23.10 -2.89
N ARG A 28 -3.86 -22.19 -3.05
CA ARG A 28 -3.72 -20.82 -2.55
C ARG A 28 -3.63 -20.91 -1.03
N LYS A 29 -2.45 -20.61 -0.47
CA LYS A 29 -2.36 -20.34 0.96
C LYS A 29 -3.25 -19.14 1.27
N LEU A 30 -4.04 -19.24 2.32
CA LEU A 30 -4.75 -18.09 2.85
C LEU A 30 -3.71 -17.01 3.19
N PRO A 31 -3.95 -15.75 2.83
CA PRO A 31 -3.03 -14.67 3.18
C PRO A 31 -2.92 -14.58 4.71
N ASP A 32 -1.71 -14.32 5.19
CA ASP A 32 -1.51 -14.01 6.60
C ASP A 32 -2.24 -12.70 6.91
N VAL A 33 -3.13 -12.73 7.89
CA VAL A 33 -3.89 -11.57 8.36
C VAL A 33 -3.35 -11.19 9.74
N LEU A 34 -3.19 -9.90 9.98
CA LEU A 34 -2.84 -9.37 11.30
C LEU A 34 -4.09 -9.26 12.16
N SER A 35 -3.97 -9.57 13.45
CA SER A 35 -5.00 -9.18 14.41
C SER A 35 -4.99 -7.65 14.59
N VAL A 36 -6.02 -7.11 15.23
CA VAL A 36 -6.10 -5.67 15.53
C VAL A 36 -4.93 -5.24 16.41
N GLU A 37 -4.57 -6.07 17.38
CA GLU A 37 -3.45 -5.84 18.31
C GLU A 37 -2.11 -5.87 17.57
N GLU A 38 -1.88 -6.87 16.70
CA GLU A 38 -0.68 -6.96 15.87
C GLU A 38 -0.56 -5.75 14.92
N ALA A 39 -1.67 -5.33 14.32
CA ALA A 39 -1.69 -4.14 13.46
C ALA A 39 -1.36 -2.87 14.25
N ALA A 40 -1.92 -2.70 15.44
CA ALA A 40 -1.61 -1.57 16.32
C ALA A 40 -0.13 -1.55 16.72
N GLN A 41 0.42 -2.69 17.15
CA GLN A 41 1.84 -2.82 17.51
C GLN A 41 2.76 -2.49 16.33
N LEU A 42 2.44 -2.99 15.14
CA LEU A 42 3.19 -2.68 13.92
C LEU A 42 3.18 -1.19 13.59
N LEU A 43 2.02 -0.55 13.65
CA LEU A 43 1.89 0.88 13.36
C LEU A 43 2.63 1.73 14.38
N GLU A 44 2.62 1.35 15.67
CA GLU A 44 3.40 2.04 16.70
C GLU A 44 4.91 1.87 16.51
N ALA A 45 5.37 0.70 16.07
CA ALA A 45 6.78 0.40 15.80
C ALA A 45 7.29 0.96 14.46
N ALA A 46 6.47 1.66 13.68
CA ALA A 46 6.86 2.22 12.39
C ALA A 46 8.02 3.22 12.51
N PRO A 47 8.99 3.22 11.55
CA PRO A 47 10.19 4.06 11.62
C PRO A 47 9.86 5.55 11.37
N GLY A 48 9.34 6.22 12.40
CA GLY A 48 9.00 7.64 12.41
C GLY A 48 7.60 7.96 11.88
N ILE A 49 7.16 9.18 12.21
CA ILE A 49 5.76 9.63 12.00
C ILE A 49 5.30 9.58 10.54
N LYS A 50 6.19 9.82 9.57
CA LYS A 50 5.87 9.72 8.15
C LYS A 50 5.40 8.32 7.77
N TYR A 51 6.18 7.30 8.14
CA TYR A 51 5.84 5.92 7.80
C TYR A 51 4.68 5.41 8.66
N LYS A 52 4.60 5.81 9.93
CA LYS A 52 3.43 5.53 10.77
C LYS A 52 2.15 6.03 10.09
N ALA A 53 2.13 7.28 9.63
CA ALA A 53 0.99 7.85 8.92
C ALA A 53 0.69 7.12 7.60
N ALA A 54 1.71 6.84 6.78
CA ALA A 54 1.53 6.13 5.50
C ALA A 54 0.99 4.69 5.67
N LEU A 55 1.51 3.95 6.65
CA LEU A 55 1.05 2.60 6.95
C LEU A 55 -0.35 2.60 7.58
N SER A 56 -0.67 3.62 8.40
CA SER A 56 -2.01 3.81 8.95
C SER A 56 -3.05 4.12 7.86
N VAL A 57 -2.67 4.83 6.79
CA VAL A 57 -3.54 5.01 5.61
C VAL A 57 -3.78 3.67 4.90
N ALA A 58 -2.73 2.86 4.71
CA ALA A 58 -2.87 1.55 4.07
C ALA A 58 -3.81 0.62 4.86
N TYR A 59 -3.71 0.64 6.20
CA TYR A 59 -4.54 -0.15 7.10
C TYR A 59 -5.92 0.46 7.28
N GLY A 60 -6.02 1.73 7.71
CA GLY A 60 -7.29 2.34 8.16
C GLY A 60 -8.21 2.82 7.03
N ALA A 61 -7.69 2.98 5.80
CA ALA A 61 -8.48 3.34 4.61
C ALA A 61 -8.42 2.26 3.52
N GLY A 62 -7.72 1.16 3.77
CA GLY A 62 -7.61 0.02 2.85
C GLY A 62 -6.99 0.35 1.50
N LEU A 63 -6.04 1.31 1.45
CA LEU A 63 -5.41 1.72 0.21
C LEU A 63 -4.30 0.75 -0.23
N ARG A 64 -4.08 0.65 -1.54
CA ARG A 64 -2.93 -0.06 -2.09
C ARG A 64 -1.65 0.72 -1.83
N VAL A 65 -0.52 0.01 -1.73
CA VAL A 65 0.78 0.65 -1.49
C VAL A 65 1.12 1.72 -2.54
N SER A 66 0.76 1.49 -3.80
CA SER A 66 0.94 2.49 -4.86
C SER A 66 -0.01 3.68 -4.71
N GLU A 67 -1.24 3.47 -4.29
CA GLU A 67 -2.20 4.53 -4.00
C GLU A 67 -1.69 5.40 -2.84
N VAL A 68 -1.24 4.77 -1.73
CA VAL A 68 -0.63 5.49 -0.60
C VAL A 68 0.58 6.32 -1.04
N ALA A 69 1.46 5.73 -1.85
CA ALA A 69 2.67 6.41 -2.31
C ALA A 69 2.37 7.69 -3.12
N HIS A 70 1.29 7.68 -3.91
CA HIS A 70 0.93 8.79 -4.79
C HIS A 70 -0.17 9.72 -4.24
N LEU A 71 -0.49 9.63 -2.94
CA LEU A 71 -1.39 10.59 -2.31
C LEU A 71 -0.77 11.98 -2.28
N LYS A 72 -1.57 12.96 -2.61
CA LYS A 72 -1.26 14.39 -2.47
C LYS A 72 -1.92 14.96 -1.20
N VAL A 73 -1.44 16.10 -0.76
CA VAL A 73 -2.05 16.81 0.38
C VAL A 73 -3.51 17.14 0.10
N ASP A 74 -3.83 17.53 -1.13
CA ASP A 74 -5.17 17.93 -1.56
C ASP A 74 -6.15 16.76 -1.69
N ASP A 75 -5.66 15.51 -1.63
CA ASP A 75 -6.52 14.33 -1.64
C ASP A 75 -7.22 14.09 -0.30
N ILE A 76 -6.82 14.81 0.74
CA ILE A 76 -7.39 14.70 2.08
C ILE A 76 -8.52 15.70 2.27
N ASP A 77 -9.76 15.25 2.13
CA ASP A 77 -10.94 16.06 2.43
C ASP A 77 -11.36 15.89 3.90
N SER A 78 -10.84 16.77 4.75
CA SER A 78 -11.13 16.75 6.19
C SER A 78 -12.56 17.20 6.51
N THR A 79 -13.25 17.90 5.60
CA THR A 79 -14.63 18.34 5.80
C THR A 79 -15.60 17.18 5.59
N ARG A 80 -15.37 16.40 4.54
CA ARG A 80 -16.20 15.24 4.20
C ARG A 80 -15.69 13.94 4.82
N MET A 81 -14.55 13.99 5.50
CA MET A 81 -13.88 12.82 6.07
C MET A 81 -13.60 11.73 5.03
N LEU A 82 -13.01 12.13 3.90
CA LEU A 82 -12.68 11.25 2.77
C LEU A 82 -11.24 11.43 2.32
N ILE A 83 -10.69 10.36 1.76
CA ILE A 83 -9.44 10.36 1.00
C ILE A 83 -9.82 10.11 -0.46
N ARG A 84 -9.50 11.04 -1.36
CA ARG A 84 -9.65 10.86 -2.80
C ARG A 84 -8.51 10.00 -3.32
N VAL A 85 -8.84 8.95 -4.05
CA VAL A 85 -7.88 8.07 -4.69
C VAL A 85 -8.05 8.20 -6.19
N GLU A 86 -7.15 8.96 -6.82
CA GLU A 86 -7.11 9.12 -8.27
C GLU A 86 -6.50 7.89 -8.93
N GLN A 87 -6.99 7.54 -10.13
CA GLN A 87 -6.49 6.45 -10.97
C GLN A 87 -6.30 5.11 -10.24
N GLY A 88 -7.27 4.71 -9.44
CA GLY A 88 -7.33 3.40 -8.82
C GLY A 88 -7.27 2.26 -9.85
N LYS A 89 -7.46 1.01 -9.44
CA LYS A 89 -7.44 -0.16 -10.33
C LYS A 89 -8.42 0.03 -11.51
N GLY A 90 -7.90 0.05 -12.74
CA GLY A 90 -8.67 0.26 -13.96
C GLY A 90 -8.92 1.74 -14.29
N GLY A 91 -8.14 2.69 -13.74
CA GLY A 91 -8.24 4.13 -14.05
C GLY A 91 -9.49 4.79 -13.46
N LYS A 92 -10.14 4.18 -12.47
CA LYS A 92 -11.34 4.74 -11.82
C LYS A 92 -10.97 5.42 -10.51
N ASP A 93 -11.43 6.64 -10.35
CA ASP A 93 -11.35 7.38 -9.09
C ASP A 93 -12.33 6.81 -8.07
N ARG A 94 -11.92 6.83 -6.81
CA ARG A 94 -12.77 6.40 -5.70
C ARG A 94 -12.46 7.20 -4.44
N ASN A 95 -13.41 7.27 -3.55
CA ASN A 95 -13.22 7.80 -2.22
C ASN A 95 -13.02 6.66 -1.21
N ALA A 96 -12.13 6.86 -0.25
CA ALA A 96 -11.95 5.99 0.90
C ALA A 96 -12.31 6.76 2.17
N MET A 97 -12.75 6.05 3.20
CA MET A 97 -13.12 6.66 4.49
C MET A 97 -11.87 7.14 5.23
N LEU A 98 -11.98 8.30 5.85
CA LEU A 98 -10.98 8.90 6.70
C LEU A 98 -11.52 8.94 8.14
N SER A 99 -10.95 8.12 9.04
CA SER A 99 -11.34 8.17 10.44
C SER A 99 -10.78 9.42 11.14
N PRO A 100 -11.44 9.91 12.22
CA PRO A 100 -10.91 11.04 12.99
C PRO A 100 -9.50 10.82 13.50
N GLN A 101 -9.18 9.60 13.95
CA GLN A 101 -7.85 9.23 14.45
C GLN A 101 -6.80 9.27 13.34
N LEU A 102 -7.15 8.77 12.15
CA LEU A 102 -6.26 8.83 11.00
C LEU A 102 -6.02 10.27 10.54
N LEU A 103 -7.08 11.11 10.52
CA LEU A 103 -6.95 12.53 10.20
C LEU A 103 -6.00 13.24 11.17
N GLU A 104 -6.11 12.99 12.48
CA GLU A 104 -5.22 13.63 13.44
C GLU A 104 -3.76 13.18 13.25
N LEU A 105 -3.51 11.90 13.00
CA LEU A 105 -2.18 11.40 12.67
C LEU A 105 -1.60 12.05 11.39
N LEU A 106 -2.44 12.21 10.35
CA LEU A 106 -2.03 12.92 9.13
C LEU A 106 -1.72 14.39 9.40
N ARG A 107 -2.48 15.06 10.25
CA ARG A 107 -2.20 16.44 10.68
C ARG A 107 -0.89 16.55 11.46
N MET A 108 -0.60 15.60 12.33
CA MET A 108 0.68 15.55 13.05
C MET A 108 1.85 15.40 12.06
N TRP A 109 1.73 14.47 11.11
CA TRP A 109 2.74 14.31 10.06
C TRP A 109 2.87 15.58 9.21
N TRP A 110 1.77 16.20 8.80
CA TRP A 110 1.79 17.42 7.98
C TRP A 110 2.50 18.58 8.71
N ARG A 111 2.22 18.80 10.00
CA ARG A 111 2.90 19.81 10.83
C ARG A 111 4.40 19.54 10.90
N GLU A 112 4.79 18.29 11.13
CA GLU A 112 6.19 17.90 11.18
C GLU A 112 6.88 18.04 9.83
N GLY A 113 6.22 17.67 8.75
CA GLY A 113 6.73 17.84 7.39
C GLY A 113 6.91 19.32 7.01
N LYS A 114 5.99 20.19 7.45
CA LYS A 114 6.14 21.64 7.31
C LYS A 114 7.32 22.16 8.11
N ARG A 115 7.49 21.74 9.35
CA ARG A 115 8.63 22.11 10.20
C ARG A 115 9.97 21.72 9.57
N ARG A 116 10.03 20.58 8.88
CA ARG A 116 11.22 20.08 8.16
C ARG A 116 11.39 20.65 6.77
N ASN A 117 10.48 21.48 6.29
CA ASN A 117 10.45 22.02 4.93
C ASN A 117 10.44 20.94 3.83
N VAL A 118 9.78 19.78 4.10
CA VAL A 118 9.65 18.67 3.14
C VAL A 118 8.27 18.61 2.49
N MET A 119 7.33 19.47 2.93
CA MET A 119 5.97 19.56 2.37
C MET A 119 5.89 20.71 1.37
N LEU A 120 5.67 20.36 0.12
CA LEU A 120 5.40 21.36 -0.93
C LEU A 120 3.89 21.69 -0.98
N PRO A 121 3.50 22.92 -1.34
CA PRO A 121 2.13 23.25 -1.66
C PRO A 121 1.61 22.32 -2.76
N HIS A 122 0.43 21.74 -2.58
CA HIS A 122 -0.17 20.76 -3.52
C HIS A 122 0.72 19.56 -3.86
N GLY A 123 1.75 19.32 -3.05
CA GLY A 123 2.73 18.24 -3.25
C GLY A 123 2.27 16.89 -2.70
N TRP A 124 3.20 15.95 -2.73
CA TRP A 124 2.96 14.60 -2.21
C TRP A 124 2.73 14.63 -0.70
N LEU A 125 1.73 13.89 -0.24
CA LEU A 125 1.48 13.72 1.18
C LEU A 125 2.65 12.98 1.86
N PHE A 126 3.25 12.04 1.13
CA PHE A 126 4.44 11.29 1.58
C PHE A 126 5.59 11.49 0.58
N PRO A 127 6.35 12.60 0.68
CA PRO A 127 7.45 12.86 -0.24
C PRO A 127 8.57 11.82 -0.08
N GLY A 128 9.32 11.59 -1.18
CA GLY A 128 10.47 10.71 -1.25
C GLY A 128 11.75 11.33 -0.66
N ARG A 129 12.88 10.98 -1.22
CA ARG A 129 14.17 11.64 -0.93
C ARG A 129 14.23 13.04 -1.53
N SER A 130 13.80 13.17 -2.79
CA SER A 130 13.46 14.46 -3.36
C SER A 130 12.05 14.81 -2.94
N TYR A 131 11.80 16.06 -2.55
CA TYR A 131 10.48 16.51 -2.12
C TYR A 131 9.50 16.64 -3.30
N THR A 132 10.04 16.68 -4.51
CA THR A 132 9.28 16.70 -5.77
C THR A 132 8.75 15.31 -6.15
N ASP A 133 9.33 14.25 -5.61
CA ASP A 133 8.99 12.88 -5.93
C ASP A 133 8.21 12.22 -4.78
N PRO A 134 7.30 11.30 -5.06
CA PRO A 134 6.60 10.54 -4.03
C PRO A 134 7.54 9.55 -3.34
N VAL A 135 7.17 9.10 -2.15
CA VAL A 135 7.80 7.95 -1.50
C VAL A 135 7.67 6.71 -2.40
N SER A 136 8.75 5.98 -2.59
CA SER A 136 8.68 4.77 -3.42
C SER A 136 7.93 3.64 -2.68
N THR A 137 7.25 2.79 -3.46
CA THR A 137 6.61 1.58 -2.91
C THR A 137 7.62 0.67 -2.20
N ARG A 138 8.88 0.64 -2.68
CA ARG A 138 9.99 -0.09 -2.04
C ARG A 138 10.29 0.44 -0.63
N GLN A 139 10.29 1.77 -0.45
CA GLN A 139 10.48 2.38 0.87
C GLN A 139 9.35 2.02 1.84
N LEU A 140 8.10 2.02 1.36
CA LEU A 140 6.95 1.59 2.16
C LEU A 140 7.02 0.11 2.53
N HIS A 141 7.42 -0.76 1.59
CA HIS A 141 7.65 -2.18 1.87
C HIS A 141 8.71 -2.39 2.96
N ARG A 142 9.83 -1.68 2.84
CA ARG A 142 10.91 -1.74 3.84
C ARG A 142 10.44 -1.25 5.20
N ALA A 143 9.71 -0.14 5.25
CA ALA A 143 9.16 0.39 6.50
C ALA A 143 8.21 -0.59 7.20
N VAL A 144 7.37 -1.33 6.43
CA VAL A 144 6.52 -2.40 6.99
C VAL A 144 7.37 -3.52 7.59
N GLN A 145 8.43 -3.95 6.90
CA GLN A 145 9.30 -5.02 7.39
C GLN A 145 10.05 -4.62 8.66
N GLU A 146 10.62 -3.41 8.68
CA GLU A 146 11.29 -2.83 9.85
C GLU A 146 10.31 -2.71 11.03
N ALA A 147 9.09 -2.25 10.78
CA ALA A 147 8.05 -2.15 11.81
C ALA A 147 7.61 -3.51 12.36
N ALA A 148 7.43 -4.52 11.49
CA ALA A 148 7.06 -5.87 11.90
C ALA A 148 8.16 -6.54 12.74
N GLU A 149 9.43 -6.36 12.36
CA GLU A 149 10.58 -6.84 13.09
C GLU A 149 10.67 -6.17 14.48
N ALA A 150 10.55 -4.84 14.52
CA ALA A 150 10.58 -4.08 15.78
C ALA A 150 9.40 -4.43 16.72
N ALA A 151 8.23 -4.76 16.17
CA ALA A 151 7.07 -5.23 16.91
C ALA A 151 7.13 -6.72 17.30
N GLY A 152 8.17 -7.45 16.91
CA GLY A 152 8.31 -8.89 17.20
C GLY A 152 7.30 -9.78 16.46
N ILE A 153 6.72 -9.31 15.36
CA ILE A 153 5.73 -10.05 14.58
C ILE A 153 6.42 -11.07 13.70
N ARG A 154 6.21 -12.37 13.97
CA ARG A 154 6.84 -13.48 13.23
C ARG A 154 6.17 -13.79 11.88
N LYS A 155 4.99 -13.24 11.62
CA LYS A 155 4.26 -13.41 10.36
C LYS A 155 4.97 -12.65 9.22
N ARG A 156 4.83 -13.15 8.00
CA ARG A 156 5.33 -12.44 6.82
C ARG A 156 4.40 -11.26 6.50
N VAL A 157 4.80 -10.06 6.91
CA VAL A 157 4.01 -8.85 6.73
C VAL A 157 4.46 -8.08 5.49
N SER A 158 3.49 -7.53 4.78
CA SER A 158 3.66 -6.66 3.62
C SER A 158 2.60 -5.56 3.63
N PRO A 159 2.70 -4.50 2.81
CA PRO A 159 1.61 -3.53 2.68
C PRO A 159 0.29 -4.15 2.21
N HIS A 160 0.33 -5.25 1.47
CA HIS A 160 -0.87 -6.02 1.12
C HIS A 160 -1.49 -6.70 2.34
N THR A 161 -0.67 -7.20 3.25
CA THR A 161 -1.14 -7.78 4.52
C THR A 161 -1.93 -6.76 5.33
N LEU A 162 -1.40 -5.52 5.48
CA LEU A 162 -2.11 -4.42 6.15
C LEU A 162 -3.48 -4.16 5.51
N ARG A 163 -3.52 -4.04 4.19
CA ARG A 163 -4.78 -3.84 3.48
C ARG A 163 -5.75 -5.01 3.63
N HIS A 164 -5.28 -6.27 3.66
CA HIS A 164 -6.13 -7.45 3.85
C HIS A 164 -6.64 -7.59 5.29
N SER A 165 -5.95 -6.94 6.24
CA SER A 165 -6.37 -6.88 7.65
C SER A 165 -7.30 -5.68 7.92
N PHE A 166 -7.59 -4.86 6.91
CA PHE A 166 -8.64 -3.85 6.96
C PHE A 166 -10.00 -4.55 7.00
N ALA A 167 -10.71 -4.40 8.08
CA ALA A 167 -12.06 -4.94 8.29
C ALA A 167 -13.10 -3.83 8.21
#